data_298ec2bc438e9c7fb912145a159d75fd
#
_entry.id   298ec2bc438e9c7fb912145a159d75fd
#
_cell.length_a   1.000
_cell.length_b   1.000
_cell.length_c   1.000
_cell.angle_alpha   90.00
_cell.angle_beta   90.00
_cell.angle_gamma   90.00
#
_symmetry.space_group_name_H-M   'P 1'
#
loop_
_entity.id
_entity.type
_entity.pdbx_description
1 polymer ?
#
loop_
_entity_poly.entity_id
_entity_poly.type
_entity_poly.pdbx_seq_one_letter_code
_entity_poly.pdbx_strand_id
1 'polypeptide(L)'
;LLLAVSGGQDSMALVGLLRDLQRLHHWRLLLWHGDHGWRPDSAQQASALEGWAQAQGLPLQLERWQRPQRQEAAARHWRLEQLQRSAVQSGASRVVTGHTASDRAETLLLQLARGSHRQGMGSLRWLRPLNATVQLARPLLVFSRSETGQIQRHLQLPLWPDPSNDDPRFSRNRIRAEVLPVLEALHPGASRRLSGLSSRLADEQEGQQQLEQLALQALLVEQANPHGGLQRQALMQLEAGNRRRLLRTWLEQQGAASVSAAELERLLEQLEPQRGPGERRLPGGGRLHWTRERLHCEGGGDKPGEPPGDANWPADPHEHQP
;
A
#
# COMPACT_ATOMS: atom_id res chain seq x y z
N LEU A 1 -4.20 9.21 -17.86
CA LEU A 1 -3.73 9.26 -16.48
C LEU A 1 -4.72 10.05 -15.63
N LEU A 2 -5.06 9.56 -14.45
CA LEU A 2 -5.85 10.28 -13.42
C LEU A 2 -4.89 10.81 -12.35
N LEU A 3 -4.75 12.12 -12.23
CA LEU A 3 -3.83 12.78 -11.31
C LEU A 3 -4.56 13.23 -10.04
N ALA A 4 -4.20 12.68 -8.89
CA ALA A 4 -4.73 13.13 -7.60
C ALA A 4 -4.08 14.46 -7.20
N VAL A 5 -4.86 15.53 -7.16
CA VAL A 5 -4.40 16.89 -6.91
C VAL A 5 -5.03 17.43 -5.63
N SER A 6 -4.19 17.72 -4.64
CA SER A 6 -4.64 18.34 -3.38
C SER A 6 -4.54 19.87 -3.38
N GLY A 7 -3.89 20.46 -4.39
CA GLY A 7 -3.55 21.87 -4.42
C GLY A 7 -2.25 22.22 -3.66
N GLY A 8 -1.66 21.25 -2.96
CA GLY A 8 -0.38 21.44 -2.27
C GLY A 8 0.81 21.30 -3.22
N GLN A 9 1.97 21.77 -2.77
CA GLN A 9 3.24 21.89 -3.49
C GLN A 9 3.57 20.66 -4.35
N ASP A 10 3.55 19.45 -3.73
CA ASP A 10 3.98 18.22 -4.39
C ASP A 10 2.99 17.79 -5.50
N SER A 11 1.69 17.94 -5.25
CA SER A 11 0.67 17.63 -6.24
C SER A 11 0.67 18.60 -7.42
N MET A 12 0.95 19.88 -7.17
CA MET A 12 1.06 20.89 -8.24
C MET A 12 2.34 20.67 -9.05
N ALA A 13 3.49 20.39 -8.42
CA ALA A 13 4.71 20.01 -9.10
C ALA A 13 4.50 18.78 -10.01
N LEU A 14 3.75 17.77 -9.53
CA LEU A 14 3.37 16.60 -10.33
C LEU A 14 2.60 17.01 -11.58
N VAL A 15 1.58 17.86 -11.45
CA VAL A 15 0.77 18.33 -12.58
C VAL A 15 1.65 19.06 -13.60
N GLY A 16 2.51 19.98 -13.16
CA GLY A 16 3.41 20.72 -14.02
C GLY A 16 4.32 19.80 -14.85
N LEU A 17 5.02 18.88 -14.17
CA LEU A 17 5.93 17.94 -14.83
C LEU A 17 5.21 17.03 -15.84
N LEU A 18 4.05 16.48 -15.47
CA LEU A 18 3.33 15.58 -16.37
C LEU A 18 2.69 16.33 -17.55
N ARG A 19 2.28 17.59 -17.36
CA ARG A 19 1.82 18.45 -18.43
C ARG A 19 2.92 18.73 -19.45
N ASP A 20 4.13 19.04 -19.00
CA ASP A 20 5.27 19.29 -19.90
C ASP A 20 5.63 18.04 -20.70
N LEU A 21 5.53 16.86 -20.10
CA LEU A 21 5.79 15.57 -20.73
C LEU A 21 4.60 15.04 -21.57
N GLN A 22 3.43 15.63 -21.45
CA GLN A 22 2.19 15.13 -22.02
C GLN A 22 2.28 14.90 -23.52
N ARG A 23 2.88 15.84 -24.27
CA ARG A 23 3.02 15.76 -25.71
C ARG A 23 3.98 14.65 -26.12
N LEU A 24 5.10 14.52 -25.42
CA LEU A 24 6.12 13.51 -25.69
C LEU A 24 5.58 12.08 -25.56
N HIS A 25 4.72 11.85 -24.55
CA HIS A 25 4.21 10.53 -24.23
C HIS A 25 2.77 10.30 -24.71
N HIS A 26 2.17 11.26 -25.40
CA HIS A 26 0.76 11.21 -25.85
C HIS A 26 -0.24 10.91 -24.72
N TRP A 27 0.01 11.41 -23.51
CA TRP A 27 -0.86 11.18 -22.37
C TRP A 27 -2.12 12.04 -22.44
N ARG A 28 -3.23 11.45 -22.01
CA ARG A 28 -4.44 12.20 -21.65
C ARG A 28 -4.42 12.38 -20.13
N LEU A 29 -4.37 13.64 -19.68
CA LEU A 29 -4.37 13.99 -18.27
C LEU A 29 -5.78 14.36 -17.85
N LEU A 30 -6.25 13.75 -16.75
CA LEU A 30 -7.47 14.09 -16.04
C LEU A 30 -7.07 14.38 -14.59
N LEU A 31 -7.41 15.56 -14.09
CA LEU A 31 -7.18 15.90 -12.70
C LEU A 31 -8.33 15.38 -11.84
N TRP A 32 -8.03 14.99 -10.62
CA TRP A 32 -9.02 14.60 -9.62
C TRP A 32 -8.70 15.29 -8.29
N HIS A 33 -9.69 15.94 -7.68
CA HIS A 33 -9.58 16.54 -6.36
C HIS A 33 -10.68 16.01 -5.45
N GLY A 34 -10.30 15.56 -4.25
CA GLY A 34 -11.22 15.11 -3.20
C GLY A 34 -11.32 16.14 -2.09
N ASP A 35 -12.48 16.76 -1.95
CA ASP A 35 -12.80 17.64 -0.83
C ASP A 35 -13.33 16.81 0.35
N HIS A 36 -12.53 16.74 1.42
CA HIS A 36 -12.93 16.02 2.65
C HIS A 36 -13.95 16.77 3.49
N GLY A 37 -14.22 18.06 3.19
CA GLY A 37 -15.16 18.88 3.95
C GLY A 37 -14.76 19.14 5.40
N TRP A 38 -13.47 18.98 5.75
CA TRP A 38 -13.00 19.18 7.13
C TRP A 38 -12.84 20.65 7.50
N ARG A 39 -12.76 21.51 6.50
CA ARG A 39 -12.53 22.94 6.67
C ARG A 39 -13.63 23.78 6.03
N PRO A 40 -13.97 24.95 6.61
CA PRO A 40 -14.98 25.85 6.05
C PRO A 40 -14.61 26.40 4.66
N ASP A 41 -13.31 26.58 4.37
CA ASP A 41 -12.77 27.13 3.12
C ASP A 41 -12.45 26.06 2.04
N SER A 42 -12.69 24.77 2.32
CA SER A 42 -12.37 23.70 1.38
C SER A 42 -13.09 23.83 0.03
N ALA A 43 -14.35 24.26 0.05
CA ALA A 43 -15.12 24.51 -1.16
C ALA A 43 -14.55 25.66 -2.01
N GLN A 44 -14.07 26.72 -1.37
CA GLN A 44 -13.43 27.87 -2.05
C GLN A 44 -12.11 27.43 -2.70
N GLN A 45 -11.32 26.62 -2.02
CA GLN A 45 -10.08 26.08 -2.58
C GLN A 45 -10.35 25.14 -3.77
N ALA A 46 -11.36 24.27 -3.67
CA ALA A 46 -11.78 23.42 -4.77
C ALA A 46 -12.19 24.25 -6.00
N SER A 47 -12.98 25.31 -5.81
CA SER A 47 -13.37 26.25 -6.89
C SER A 47 -12.17 26.99 -7.49
N ALA A 48 -11.19 27.43 -6.67
CA ALA A 48 -9.98 28.07 -7.17
C ALA A 48 -9.11 27.11 -7.99
N LEU A 49 -8.99 25.84 -7.56
CA LEU A 49 -8.31 24.80 -8.32
C LEU A 49 -9.03 24.51 -9.64
N GLU A 50 -10.36 24.48 -9.64
CA GLU A 50 -11.19 24.25 -10.83
C GLU A 50 -10.98 25.39 -11.85
N GLY A 51 -11.05 26.65 -11.42
CA GLY A 51 -10.81 27.79 -12.30
C GLY A 51 -9.41 27.78 -12.89
N TRP A 52 -8.40 27.40 -12.11
CA TRP A 52 -7.03 27.24 -12.62
C TRP A 52 -6.93 26.10 -13.62
N ALA A 53 -7.49 24.94 -13.33
CA ALA A 53 -7.47 23.80 -14.22
C ALA A 53 -8.13 24.11 -15.57
N GLN A 54 -9.28 24.79 -15.55
CA GLN A 54 -9.97 25.28 -16.74
C GLN A 54 -9.11 26.24 -17.55
N ALA A 55 -8.45 27.21 -16.90
CA ALA A 55 -7.54 28.16 -17.57
C ALA A 55 -6.33 27.46 -18.21
N GLN A 56 -5.92 26.29 -17.68
CA GLN A 56 -4.84 25.46 -18.26
C GLN A 56 -5.33 24.45 -19.31
N GLY A 57 -6.64 24.38 -19.59
CA GLY A 57 -7.21 23.39 -20.49
C GLY A 57 -7.13 21.93 -19.98
N LEU A 58 -7.06 21.78 -18.65
CA LEU A 58 -6.99 20.47 -17.97
C LEU A 58 -8.36 20.09 -17.40
N PRO A 59 -8.96 18.95 -17.83
CA PRO A 59 -10.22 18.49 -17.23
C PRO A 59 -9.99 18.12 -15.76
N LEU A 60 -10.93 18.50 -14.89
CA LEU A 60 -10.91 18.23 -13.46
C LEU A 60 -12.21 17.58 -13.02
N GLN A 61 -12.10 16.51 -12.23
CA GLN A 61 -13.18 15.90 -11.48
C GLN A 61 -13.08 16.34 -10.02
N LEU A 62 -14.17 16.89 -9.47
CA LEU A 62 -14.30 17.26 -8.06
C LEU A 62 -15.23 16.26 -7.38
N GLU A 63 -14.74 15.66 -6.31
CA GLU A 63 -15.52 14.77 -5.46
C GLU A 63 -15.55 15.33 -4.04
N ARG A 64 -16.75 15.39 -3.46
CA ARG A 64 -16.93 15.85 -2.09
C ARG A 64 -17.39 14.70 -1.20
N TRP A 65 -16.71 14.55 -0.05
CA TRP A 65 -17.11 13.56 0.93
C TRP A 65 -18.37 13.98 1.68
N GLN A 66 -19.48 13.28 1.42
CA GLN A 66 -20.81 13.67 1.92
C GLN A 66 -20.96 13.50 3.45
N ARG A 67 -20.27 12.54 4.04
CA ARG A 67 -20.31 12.23 5.47
C ARG A 67 -18.89 12.08 6.02
N PRO A 68 -18.15 13.19 6.15
CA PRO A 68 -16.75 13.14 6.50
C PRO A 68 -16.54 12.63 7.93
N GLN A 69 -15.61 11.71 8.08
CA GLN A 69 -15.09 11.27 9.37
C GLN A 69 -13.75 11.98 9.60
N ARG A 70 -13.52 12.50 10.82
CA ARG A 70 -12.28 13.23 11.15
C ARG A 70 -11.12 12.29 11.52
N GLN A 71 -10.99 11.17 10.80
CA GLN A 71 -9.91 10.20 10.97
C GLN A 71 -9.10 10.13 9.69
N GLU A 72 -7.77 10.24 9.78
CA GLU A 72 -6.85 10.21 8.63
C GLU A 72 -6.98 8.90 7.84
N ALA A 73 -7.10 7.76 8.54
CA ALA A 73 -7.26 6.45 7.92
C ALA A 73 -8.55 6.36 7.08
N ALA A 74 -9.68 6.87 7.60
CA ALA A 74 -10.95 6.89 6.88
C ALA A 74 -10.91 7.80 5.65
N ALA A 75 -10.27 8.99 5.79
CA ALA A 75 -10.08 9.91 4.67
C ALA A 75 -9.19 9.32 3.57
N ARG A 76 -8.13 8.59 3.97
CA ARG A 76 -7.26 7.88 3.04
C ARG A 76 -8.00 6.77 2.30
N HIS A 77 -8.81 5.98 3.03
CA HIS A 77 -9.61 4.91 2.44
C HIS A 77 -10.61 5.46 1.42
N TRP A 78 -11.42 6.45 1.83
CA TRP A 78 -12.37 7.13 0.94
C TRP A 78 -11.69 7.68 -0.32
N ARG A 79 -10.55 8.35 -0.17
CA ARG A 79 -9.80 8.90 -1.31
C ARG A 79 -9.37 7.82 -2.30
N LEU A 80 -8.83 6.71 -1.81
CA LEU A 80 -8.40 5.61 -2.68
C LEU A 80 -9.58 4.96 -3.40
N GLU A 81 -10.70 4.76 -2.71
CA GLU A 81 -11.92 4.21 -3.29
C GLU A 81 -12.48 5.12 -4.40
N GLN A 82 -12.56 6.44 -4.15
CA GLN A 82 -13.04 7.38 -5.17
C GLN A 82 -12.07 7.47 -6.35
N LEU A 83 -10.76 7.51 -6.12
CA LEU A 83 -9.75 7.50 -7.19
C LEU A 83 -9.85 6.24 -8.04
N GLN A 84 -10.05 5.07 -7.43
CA GLN A 84 -10.23 3.82 -8.15
C GLN A 84 -11.49 3.85 -9.02
N ARG A 85 -12.62 4.31 -8.46
CA ARG A 85 -13.90 4.45 -9.15
C ARG A 85 -13.79 5.43 -10.33
N SER A 86 -13.23 6.62 -10.11
CA SER A 86 -13.02 7.63 -11.15
C SER A 86 -12.07 7.15 -12.25
N ALA A 87 -11.04 6.40 -11.90
CA ALA A 87 -10.13 5.82 -12.89
C ALA A 87 -10.84 4.82 -13.82
N VAL A 88 -11.65 3.93 -13.26
CA VAL A 88 -12.44 2.97 -14.05
C VAL A 88 -13.45 3.70 -14.96
N GLN A 89 -14.17 4.68 -14.43
CA GLN A 89 -15.17 5.44 -15.18
C GLN A 89 -14.58 6.26 -16.32
N SER A 90 -13.38 6.83 -16.11
CA SER A 90 -12.68 7.62 -17.15
C SER A 90 -11.81 6.80 -18.10
N GLY A 91 -11.71 5.48 -17.91
CA GLY A 91 -10.82 4.61 -18.67
C GLY A 91 -9.34 4.85 -18.38
N ALA A 92 -8.99 5.47 -17.24
CA ALA A 92 -7.61 5.70 -16.85
C ALA A 92 -6.96 4.42 -16.32
N SER A 93 -5.91 3.95 -16.95
CA SER A 93 -5.15 2.77 -16.50
C SER A 93 -4.24 3.05 -15.31
N ARG A 94 -4.00 4.33 -15.00
CA ARG A 94 -3.12 4.74 -13.88
C ARG A 94 -3.69 5.93 -13.12
N VAL A 95 -3.71 5.79 -11.80
CA VAL A 95 -3.85 6.88 -10.83
C VAL A 95 -2.46 7.34 -10.45
N VAL A 96 -2.19 8.65 -10.49
CA VAL A 96 -0.87 9.21 -10.17
C VAL A 96 -0.98 10.14 -8.97
N THR A 97 -0.09 9.99 -8.00
CA THR A 97 -0.09 10.79 -6.77
C THR A 97 1.26 11.44 -6.50
N GLY A 98 1.24 12.63 -5.89
CA GLY A 98 2.41 13.46 -5.62
C GLY A 98 3.23 13.06 -4.38
N HIS A 99 3.31 11.76 -4.03
CA HIS A 99 4.17 11.33 -2.92
C HIS A 99 5.64 11.44 -3.30
N THR A 100 6.45 11.99 -2.39
CA THR A 100 7.87 12.27 -2.55
C THR A 100 8.77 11.30 -1.77
N ALA A 101 10.10 11.40 -1.96
CA ALA A 101 11.08 10.70 -1.14
C ALA A 101 10.94 11.07 0.35
N SER A 102 10.61 12.33 0.66
CA SER A 102 10.36 12.76 2.04
C SER A 102 9.17 12.05 2.66
N ASP A 103 8.06 11.87 1.91
CA ASP A 103 6.90 11.11 2.40
C ASP A 103 7.24 9.64 2.67
N ARG A 104 8.08 9.04 1.84
CA ARG A 104 8.55 7.66 2.05
C ARG A 104 9.43 7.57 3.29
N ALA A 105 10.32 8.56 3.51
CA ALA A 105 11.15 8.63 4.72
C ALA A 105 10.31 8.81 5.99
N GLU A 106 9.32 9.72 5.98
CA GLU A 106 8.35 9.89 7.07
C GLU A 106 7.65 8.57 7.40
N THR A 107 7.16 7.87 6.37
CA THR A 107 6.46 6.59 6.55
C THR A 107 7.39 5.51 7.10
N LEU A 108 8.63 5.42 6.63
CA LEU A 108 9.63 4.47 7.16
C LEU A 108 9.89 4.73 8.64
N LEU A 109 10.11 6.00 9.05
CA LEU A 109 10.36 6.37 10.44
C LEU A 109 9.17 6.04 11.35
N LEU A 110 7.94 6.29 10.89
CA LEU A 110 6.73 5.91 11.61
C LEU A 110 6.64 4.39 11.80
N GLN A 111 6.94 3.61 10.76
CA GLN A 111 6.91 2.15 10.83
C GLN A 111 8.00 1.61 11.76
N LEU A 112 9.19 2.18 11.73
CA LEU A 112 10.29 1.83 12.66
C LEU A 112 9.88 2.11 14.11
N ALA A 113 9.32 3.30 14.38
CA ALA A 113 8.87 3.68 15.73
C ALA A 113 7.76 2.77 16.27
N ARG A 114 6.93 2.20 15.39
CA ARG A 114 5.86 1.24 15.76
C ARG A 114 6.33 -0.21 15.86
N GLY A 115 7.59 -0.49 15.63
CA GLY A 115 8.12 -1.86 15.62
C GLY A 115 7.56 -2.73 14.49
N SER A 116 7.20 -2.11 13.37
CA SER A 116 6.62 -2.84 12.23
C SER A 116 7.59 -3.86 11.64
N HIS A 117 7.06 -4.99 11.17
CA HIS A 117 7.84 -5.98 10.43
C HIS A 117 8.38 -5.40 9.11
N ARG A 118 9.38 -6.08 8.51
CA ARG A 118 10.00 -5.69 7.22
C ARG A 118 8.97 -5.34 6.14
N GLN A 119 7.85 -6.03 6.09
CA GLN A 119 6.73 -5.77 5.18
C GLN A 119 6.19 -4.35 5.25
N GLY A 120 5.99 -3.80 6.46
CA GLY A 120 5.52 -2.44 6.66
C GLY A 120 6.55 -1.37 6.28
N MET A 121 7.84 -1.70 6.37
CA MET A 121 8.93 -0.76 6.09
C MET A 121 9.16 -0.51 4.58
N GLY A 122 8.81 -1.47 3.71
CA GLY A 122 8.83 -1.33 2.25
C GLY A 122 7.60 -0.62 1.67
N SER A 123 7.04 0.34 2.38
CA SER A 123 5.82 1.07 2.00
C SER A 123 6.05 2.11 0.89
N LEU A 124 4.96 2.67 0.36
CA LEU A 124 4.96 3.65 -0.73
C LEU A 124 5.76 3.18 -1.97
N ARG A 125 5.38 2.03 -2.51
CA ARG A 125 5.95 1.51 -3.76
C ARG A 125 5.73 2.47 -4.92
N TRP A 126 6.65 2.44 -5.89
CA TRP A 126 6.55 3.21 -7.14
C TRP A 126 5.25 2.92 -7.90
N LEU A 127 4.94 1.64 -8.05
CA LEU A 127 3.71 1.13 -8.64
C LEU A 127 3.03 0.18 -7.67
N ARG A 128 1.71 0.24 -7.62
CA ARG A 128 0.87 -0.68 -6.85
C ARG A 128 -0.44 -0.93 -7.60
N PRO A 129 -0.92 -2.17 -7.74
CA PRO A 129 -2.26 -2.41 -8.25
C PRO A 129 -3.30 -1.79 -7.30
N LEU A 130 -4.30 -1.12 -7.84
CA LEU A 130 -5.52 -0.73 -7.14
C LEU A 130 -6.63 -1.77 -7.38
N ASN A 131 -6.68 -2.30 -8.61
CA ASN A 131 -7.52 -3.43 -9.00
C ASN A 131 -6.88 -4.13 -10.21
N ALA A 132 -7.61 -5.02 -10.88
CA ALA A 132 -7.11 -5.77 -12.03
C ALA A 132 -6.69 -4.90 -13.22
N THR A 133 -7.23 -3.69 -13.37
CA THR A 133 -7.03 -2.82 -14.55
C THR A 133 -6.35 -1.49 -14.25
N VAL A 134 -6.32 -1.06 -12.99
CA VAL A 134 -5.82 0.25 -12.57
C VAL A 134 -4.63 0.11 -11.63
N GLN A 135 -3.57 0.86 -11.90
CA GLN A 135 -2.37 0.94 -11.06
C GLN A 135 -2.24 2.32 -10.41
N LEU A 136 -1.78 2.36 -9.17
CA LEU A 136 -1.36 3.58 -8.47
C LEU A 136 0.13 3.80 -8.72
N ALA A 137 0.49 4.96 -9.28
CA ALA A 137 1.86 5.36 -9.55
C ALA A 137 2.29 6.56 -8.70
N ARG A 138 3.56 6.59 -8.30
CA ARG A 138 4.16 7.66 -7.48
C ARG A 138 5.48 8.13 -8.08
N PRO A 139 5.46 8.88 -9.20
CA PRO A 139 6.67 9.25 -9.93
C PRO A 139 7.57 10.24 -9.15
N LEU A 140 7.05 10.95 -8.16
CA LEU A 140 7.84 11.90 -7.37
C LEU A 140 8.65 11.26 -6.23
N LEU A 141 8.64 9.93 -6.07
CA LEU A 141 9.45 9.25 -5.03
C LEU A 141 10.97 9.38 -5.22
N VAL A 142 11.43 9.90 -6.35
CA VAL A 142 12.83 10.25 -6.62
C VAL A 142 13.20 11.66 -6.15
N PHE A 143 12.20 12.52 -5.91
CA PHE A 143 12.37 13.90 -5.48
C PHE A 143 12.09 14.06 -4.00
N SER A 144 12.89 14.88 -3.33
CA SER A 144 12.58 15.38 -2.00
C SER A 144 11.50 16.48 -2.07
N ARG A 145 10.86 16.77 -0.93
CA ARG A 145 9.91 17.89 -0.82
C ARG A 145 10.56 19.25 -1.14
N SER A 146 11.84 19.44 -0.84
CA SER A 146 12.57 20.66 -1.21
C SER A 146 12.67 20.82 -2.72
N GLU A 147 12.91 19.74 -3.46
CA GLU A 147 13.02 19.77 -4.92
C GLU A 147 11.67 19.97 -5.60
N THR A 148 10.60 19.34 -5.10
CA THR A 148 9.24 19.63 -5.63
C THR A 148 8.85 21.09 -5.39
N GLY A 149 9.30 21.70 -4.29
CA GLY A 149 9.15 23.13 -4.05
C GLY A 149 9.93 24.02 -5.04
N GLN A 150 11.14 23.59 -5.43
CA GLN A 150 11.88 24.28 -6.48
C GLN A 150 11.18 24.17 -7.84
N ILE A 151 10.70 22.98 -8.20
CA ILE A 151 9.93 22.75 -9.42
C ILE A 151 8.68 23.62 -9.45
N GLN A 152 7.90 23.64 -8.36
CA GLN A 152 6.69 24.43 -8.25
C GLN A 152 6.96 25.93 -8.46
N ARG A 153 8.04 26.48 -7.84
CA ARG A 153 8.43 27.89 -8.03
C ARG A 153 8.91 28.17 -9.42
N HIS A 154 9.74 27.29 -9.99
CA HIS A 154 10.28 27.45 -11.34
C HIS A 154 9.17 27.46 -12.39
N LEU A 155 8.17 26.60 -12.26
CA LEU A 155 7.01 26.54 -13.14
C LEU A 155 5.89 27.53 -12.76
N GLN A 156 6.10 28.37 -11.74
CA GLN A 156 5.15 29.38 -11.25
C GLN A 156 3.75 28.80 -10.99
N LEU A 157 3.67 27.59 -10.45
CA LEU A 157 2.40 26.92 -10.19
C LEU A 157 1.74 27.48 -8.93
N PRO A 158 0.42 27.67 -8.92
CA PRO A 158 -0.29 28.17 -7.76
C PRO A 158 -0.25 27.13 -6.61
N LEU A 159 -0.41 27.63 -5.38
CA LEU A 159 -0.49 26.81 -4.18
C LEU A 159 -1.75 27.18 -3.39
N TRP A 160 -2.42 26.15 -2.90
CA TRP A 160 -3.50 26.26 -1.92
C TRP A 160 -3.07 25.51 -0.67
N PRO A 161 -2.39 26.19 0.26
CA PRO A 161 -1.86 25.53 1.47
C PRO A 161 -3.00 25.01 2.34
N ASP A 162 -2.81 23.81 2.85
CA ASP A 162 -3.71 23.21 3.82
C ASP A 162 -3.10 23.29 5.21
N PRO A 163 -3.67 24.10 6.14
CA PRO A 163 -3.16 24.24 7.50
C PRO A 163 -3.10 22.92 8.30
N SER A 164 -3.90 21.93 7.93
CA SER A 164 -3.84 20.61 8.59
C SER A 164 -2.52 19.87 8.36
N ASN A 165 -1.75 20.24 7.34
CA ASN A 165 -0.41 19.70 7.09
C ASN A 165 0.62 20.11 8.15
N ASP A 166 0.33 21.15 8.94
CA ASP A 166 1.21 21.67 9.99
C ASP A 166 0.68 21.37 11.40
N ASP A 167 -0.44 20.63 11.52
CA ASP A 167 -1.06 20.28 12.80
C ASP A 167 -0.18 19.25 13.55
N PRO A 168 0.40 19.61 14.72
CA PRO A 168 1.30 18.74 15.48
C PRO A 168 0.62 17.55 16.14
N ARG A 169 -0.70 17.48 16.13
CA ARG A 169 -1.45 16.31 16.61
C ARG A 169 -1.18 15.08 15.76
N PHE A 170 -0.82 15.26 14.50
CA PHE A 170 -0.48 14.15 13.60
C PHE A 170 1.00 13.78 13.72
N SER A 171 1.29 12.54 14.11
CA SER A 171 2.65 12.04 14.27
C SER A 171 3.50 12.22 13.00
N ARG A 172 2.89 12.16 11.83
CA ARG A 172 3.56 12.38 10.54
C ARG A 172 4.06 13.81 10.40
N ASN A 173 3.24 14.80 10.79
CA ASN A 173 3.63 16.21 10.75
C ASN A 173 4.78 16.50 11.73
N ARG A 174 4.77 15.86 12.91
CA ARG A 174 5.88 15.96 13.86
C ARG A 174 7.17 15.35 13.32
N ILE A 175 7.13 14.20 12.69
CA ILE A 175 8.32 13.63 12.05
C ILE A 175 8.87 14.57 10.98
N ARG A 176 7.99 15.17 10.18
CA ARG A 176 8.37 16.14 9.14
C ARG A 176 9.01 17.40 9.71
N ALA A 177 8.46 17.94 10.79
CA ALA A 177 8.87 19.22 11.37
C ALA A 177 10.04 19.08 12.37
N GLU A 178 10.10 17.98 13.13
CA GLU A 178 11.00 17.83 14.28
C GLU A 178 12.12 16.81 14.03
N VAL A 179 11.87 15.71 13.31
CA VAL A 179 12.81 14.60 13.18
C VAL A 179 13.61 14.68 11.88
N LEU A 180 12.94 14.82 10.74
CA LEU A 180 13.63 14.87 9.45
C LEU A 180 14.62 16.04 9.33
N PRO A 181 14.36 17.26 9.81
CA PRO A 181 15.33 18.34 9.76
C PRO A 181 16.58 18.07 10.57
N VAL A 182 16.46 17.39 11.72
CA VAL A 182 17.63 16.97 12.54
C VAL A 182 18.46 15.94 11.78
N LEU A 183 17.82 14.94 11.16
CA LEU A 183 18.53 13.93 10.36
C LEU A 183 19.18 14.54 9.12
N GLU A 184 18.57 15.52 8.48
CA GLU A 184 19.16 16.25 7.35
C GLU A 184 20.34 17.13 7.77
N ALA A 185 20.27 17.75 8.94
CA ALA A 185 21.38 18.53 9.50
C ALA A 185 22.60 17.66 9.85
N LEU A 186 22.35 16.47 10.43
CA LEU A 186 23.41 15.51 10.75
C LEU A 186 23.99 14.84 9.50
N HIS A 187 23.16 14.54 8.55
CA HIS A 187 23.51 13.80 7.33
C HIS A 187 22.72 14.35 6.12
N PRO A 188 23.22 15.38 5.42
CA PRO A 188 22.56 15.95 4.25
C PRO A 188 22.17 14.87 3.22
N GLY A 189 20.91 14.86 2.79
CA GLY A 189 20.31 13.82 1.95
C GLY A 189 19.78 12.59 2.71
N ALA A 190 19.56 12.70 4.01
CA ALA A 190 19.01 11.63 4.86
C ALA A 190 17.65 11.13 4.33
N SER A 191 16.74 12.03 3.97
CA SER A 191 15.42 11.65 3.43
C SER A 191 15.51 10.77 2.19
N ARG A 192 16.44 11.07 1.27
CA ARG A 192 16.66 10.25 0.08
C ARG A 192 17.24 8.88 0.43
N ARG A 193 18.19 8.81 1.37
CA ARG A 193 18.77 7.54 1.82
C ARG A 193 17.74 6.66 2.52
N LEU A 194 16.91 7.23 3.37
CA LEU A 194 15.77 6.54 4.02
C LEU A 194 14.76 6.05 2.98
N SER A 195 14.42 6.89 2.00
CA SER A 195 13.56 6.50 0.88
C SER A 195 14.16 5.35 0.08
N GLY A 196 15.47 5.40 -0.22
CA GLY A 196 16.19 4.34 -0.90
C GLY A 196 16.23 3.03 -0.11
N LEU A 197 16.41 3.11 1.21
CA LEU A 197 16.33 1.93 2.09
C LEU A 197 14.93 1.29 2.02
N SER A 198 13.86 2.08 2.15
CA SER A 198 12.49 1.59 2.04
C SER A 198 12.22 0.94 0.67
N SER A 199 12.79 1.48 -0.41
CA SER A 199 12.67 0.87 -1.75
C SER A 199 13.34 -0.50 -1.80
N ARG A 200 14.58 -0.61 -1.33
CA ARG A 200 15.31 -1.90 -1.30
C ARG A 200 14.58 -2.94 -0.46
N LEU A 201 14.02 -2.57 0.69
CA LEU A 201 13.22 -3.48 1.52
C LEU A 201 11.96 -3.97 0.78
N ALA A 202 11.33 -3.12 -0.05
CA ALA A 202 10.20 -3.51 -0.89
C ALA A 202 10.63 -4.49 -1.99
N ASP A 203 11.75 -4.20 -2.67
CA ASP A 203 12.28 -5.04 -3.75
C ASP A 203 12.70 -6.42 -3.22
N GLU A 204 13.39 -6.46 -2.06
CA GLU A 204 13.75 -7.73 -1.38
C GLU A 204 12.52 -8.55 -1.01
N GLN A 205 11.45 -7.89 -0.55
CA GLN A 205 10.21 -8.56 -0.21
C GLN A 205 9.51 -9.15 -1.44
N GLU A 206 9.48 -8.42 -2.57
CA GLU A 206 8.92 -8.94 -3.83
C GLU A 206 9.71 -10.15 -4.34
N GLY A 207 11.05 -10.06 -4.32
CA GLY A 207 11.91 -11.17 -4.67
C GLY A 207 11.66 -12.40 -3.78
N GLN A 208 11.51 -12.17 -2.47
CA GLN A 208 11.20 -13.24 -1.53
C GLN A 208 9.81 -13.87 -1.79
N GLN A 209 8.78 -13.07 -2.09
CA GLN A 209 7.46 -13.59 -2.45
C GLN A 209 7.50 -14.44 -3.73
N GLN A 210 8.27 -14.03 -4.74
CA GLN A 210 8.46 -14.82 -5.95
C GLN A 210 9.12 -16.17 -5.65
N LEU A 211 10.18 -16.19 -4.82
CA LEU A 211 10.83 -17.43 -4.40
C LEU A 211 9.88 -18.34 -3.60
N GLU A 212 9.04 -17.77 -2.75
CA GLU A 212 8.01 -18.52 -2.03
C GLU A 212 6.99 -19.17 -2.98
N GLN A 213 6.54 -18.43 -3.99
CA GLN A 213 5.62 -18.97 -5.00
C GLN A 213 6.25 -20.11 -5.80
N LEU A 214 7.51 -19.95 -6.23
CA LEU A 214 8.26 -21.02 -6.93
C LEU A 214 8.44 -22.24 -6.04
N ALA A 215 8.80 -22.03 -4.76
CA ALA A 215 8.95 -23.13 -3.81
C ALA A 215 7.61 -23.84 -3.55
N LEU A 216 6.51 -23.11 -3.44
CA LEU A 216 5.18 -23.70 -3.32
C LEU A 216 4.82 -24.51 -4.55
N GLN A 217 5.03 -23.97 -5.75
CA GLN A 217 4.79 -24.72 -6.99
C GLN A 217 5.57 -26.03 -7.04
N ALA A 218 6.84 -26.03 -6.61
CA ALA A 218 7.65 -27.25 -6.53
C ALA A 218 7.16 -28.26 -5.50
N LEU A 219 6.47 -27.81 -4.46
CA LEU A 219 5.90 -28.67 -3.40
C LEU A 219 4.46 -29.10 -3.69
N LEU A 220 3.78 -28.49 -4.68
CA LEU A 220 2.43 -28.90 -5.04
C LEU A 220 2.43 -30.29 -5.71
N VAL A 221 1.42 -31.08 -5.38
CA VAL A 221 1.14 -32.36 -6.04
C VAL A 221 -0.04 -32.16 -6.97
N GLU A 222 0.17 -32.36 -8.26
CA GLU A 222 -0.92 -32.40 -9.24
C GLU A 222 -1.85 -33.56 -8.92
N GLN A 223 -3.04 -33.30 -8.42
CA GLN A 223 -4.13 -34.28 -8.35
C GLN A 223 -5.49 -33.60 -8.34
N ALA A 224 -6.51 -34.37 -8.71
CA ALA A 224 -7.96 -34.24 -8.88
C ALA A 224 -8.77 -33.19 -8.05
N ASN A 225 -8.14 -32.40 -7.22
CA ASN A 225 -8.75 -31.29 -6.49
C ASN A 225 -8.26 -29.95 -7.09
N PRO A 226 -9.12 -29.00 -7.41
CA PRO A 226 -8.74 -27.75 -8.11
C PRO A 226 -7.68 -26.92 -7.37
N HIS A 227 -7.37 -27.23 -6.13
CA HIS A 227 -6.42 -26.47 -5.31
C HIS A 227 -5.11 -27.19 -4.98
N GLY A 228 -4.87 -28.40 -5.51
CA GLY A 228 -3.64 -29.18 -5.29
C GLY A 228 -3.35 -29.56 -3.83
N GLY A 229 -2.61 -30.64 -3.63
CA GLY A 229 -2.08 -31.01 -2.31
C GLY A 229 -0.65 -30.49 -2.12
N LEU A 230 -0.16 -30.40 -0.87
CA LEU A 230 1.23 -30.03 -0.56
C LEU A 230 2.02 -31.27 -0.09
N GLN A 231 3.22 -31.47 -0.60
CA GLN A 231 4.10 -32.60 -0.20
C GLN A 231 4.57 -32.40 1.25
N ARG A 232 4.09 -33.26 2.17
CA ARG A 232 4.39 -33.17 3.60
C ARG A 232 5.88 -33.39 3.88
N GLN A 233 6.47 -34.42 3.34
CA GLN A 233 7.88 -34.77 3.60
C GLN A 233 8.82 -33.66 3.12
N ALA A 234 8.64 -33.18 1.90
CA ALA A 234 9.45 -32.10 1.33
C ALA A 234 9.29 -30.77 2.11
N LEU A 235 8.06 -30.43 2.54
CA LEU A 235 7.83 -29.28 3.40
C LEU A 235 8.61 -29.41 4.71
N MET A 236 8.57 -30.59 5.36
CA MET A 236 9.18 -30.83 6.66
C MET A 236 10.71 -30.91 6.62
N GLN A 237 11.32 -31.11 5.46
CA GLN A 237 12.78 -31.04 5.27
C GLN A 237 13.32 -29.61 5.22
N LEU A 238 12.47 -28.62 5.02
CA LEU A 238 12.89 -27.21 4.98
C LEU A 238 13.25 -26.68 6.38
N GLU A 239 14.05 -25.63 6.42
CA GLU A 239 14.30 -24.87 7.65
C GLU A 239 13.00 -24.32 8.27
N ALA A 240 12.95 -24.23 9.59
CA ALA A 240 11.75 -23.88 10.35
C ALA A 240 11.05 -22.60 9.87
N GLY A 241 11.82 -21.55 9.53
CA GLY A 241 11.29 -20.30 9.00
C GLY A 241 10.59 -20.48 7.65
N ASN A 242 11.17 -21.27 6.76
CA ASN A 242 10.61 -21.56 5.44
C ASN A 242 9.38 -22.46 5.52
N ARG A 243 9.41 -23.50 6.36
CA ARG A 243 8.24 -24.35 6.64
C ARG A 243 7.04 -23.53 7.08
N ARG A 244 7.24 -22.67 8.08
CA ARG A 244 6.21 -21.81 8.64
C ARG A 244 5.61 -20.89 7.57
N ARG A 245 6.45 -20.29 6.76
CA ARG A 245 6.06 -19.33 5.74
C ARG A 245 5.29 -20.01 4.61
N LEU A 246 5.83 -21.08 4.05
CA LEU A 246 5.20 -21.81 2.94
C LEU A 246 3.88 -22.44 3.35
N LEU A 247 3.80 -23.04 4.55
CA LEU A 247 2.54 -23.57 5.07
C LEU A 247 1.49 -22.46 5.23
N ARG A 248 1.86 -21.30 5.78
CA ARG A 248 0.95 -20.15 5.91
C ARG A 248 0.46 -19.71 4.55
N THR A 249 1.35 -19.42 3.60
CA THR A 249 0.99 -18.94 2.26
C THR A 249 0.09 -19.95 1.54
N TRP A 250 0.39 -21.23 1.67
CA TRP A 250 -0.47 -22.26 1.09
C TRP A 250 -1.86 -22.32 1.74
N LEU A 251 -1.96 -22.24 3.07
CA LEU A 251 -3.24 -22.20 3.77
C LEU A 251 -4.07 -20.97 3.41
N GLU A 252 -3.43 -19.80 3.25
CA GLU A 252 -4.08 -18.57 2.78
C GLU A 252 -4.66 -18.74 1.36
N GLN A 253 -3.94 -19.40 0.45
CA GLN A 253 -4.41 -19.73 -0.89
C GLN A 253 -5.60 -20.73 -0.87
N GLN A 254 -5.67 -21.58 0.18
CA GLN A 254 -6.81 -22.49 0.40
C GLN A 254 -8.01 -21.80 1.09
N GLY A 255 -7.97 -20.48 1.28
CA GLY A 255 -9.05 -19.73 1.94
C GLY A 255 -9.01 -19.72 3.47
N ALA A 256 -7.98 -20.27 4.10
CA ALA A 256 -7.78 -20.28 5.55
C ALA A 256 -6.96 -19.06 6.03
N ALA A 257 -7.43 -17.86 5.70
CA ALA A 257 -6.68 -16.61 5.87
C ALA A 257 -6.40 -16.18 7.33
N SER A 258 -6.98 -16.82 8.33
CA SER A 258 -6.92 -16.37 9.74
C SER A 258 -6.19 -17.32 10.70
N VAL A 259 -5.28 -18.14 10.19
CA VAL A 259 -4.48 -19.05 11.05
C VAL A 259 -3.46 -18.23 11.85
N SER A 260 -3.61 -18.20 13.17
CA SER A 260 -2.69 -17.51 14.08
C SER A 260 -1.29 -18.15 14.10
N ALA A 261 -0.27 -17.38 14.50
CA ALA A 261 1.10 -17.91 14.61
C ALA A 261 1.17 -19.14 15.55
N ALA A 262 0.45 -19.11 16.66
CA ALA A 262 0.41 -20.20 17.61
C ALA A 262 -0.27 -21.48 17.03
N GLU A 263 -1.31 -21.30 16.24
CA GLU A 263 -1.97 -22.42 15.55
C GLU A 263 -1.08 -23.01 14.46
N LEU A 264 -0.36 -22.16 13.72
CA LEU A 264 0.58 -22.59 12.70
C LEU A 264 1.71 -23.45 13.31
N GLU A 265 2.27 -23.04 14.46
CA GLU A 265 3.27 -23.87 15.17
C GLU A 265 2.70 -25.21 15.60
N ARG A 266 1.49 -25.24 16.19
CA ARG A 266 0.83 -26.50 16.57
C ARG A 266 0.56 -27.41 15.37
N LEU A 267 0.22 -26.82 14.21
CA LEU A 267 0.07 -27.58 12.97
C LEU A 267 1.40 -28.19 12.55
N LEU A 268 2.48 -27.41 12.55
CA LEU A 268 3.81 -27.89 12.19
C LEU A 268 4.28 -29.03 13.10
N GLU A 269 4.03 -28.93 14.41
CA GLU A 269 4.31 -30.00 15.36
C GLU A 269 3.52 -31.30 15.03
N GLN A 270 2.27 -31.18 14.56
CA GLN A 270 1.45 -32.35 14.16
C GLN A 270 1.89 -32.95 12.83
N LEU A 271 2.54 -32.14 11.99
CA LEU A 271 3.06 -32.56 10.70
C LEU A 271 4.46 -33.18 10.78
N GLU A 272 5.07 -33.30 11.96
CA GLU A 272 6.35 -33.97 12.14
C GLU A 272 6.29 -35.41 11.57
N PRO A 273 7.36 -35.89 10.88
CA PRO A 273 7.34 -37.21 10.18
C PRO A 273 7.00 -38.38 11.07
N GLN A 274 7.34 -38.30 12.36
CA GLN A 274 7.08 -39.35 13.36
C GLN A 274 5.59 -39.43 13.73
N ARG A 275 4.81 -38.39 13.47
CA ARG A 275 3.37 -38.37 13.73
C ARG A 275 2.61 -38.93 12.54
N GLY A 276 1.63 -39.78 12.80
CA GLY A 276 0.80 -40.44 11.79
C GLY A 276 -0.07 -39.46 10.98
N PRO A 277 -0.92 -39.99 10.09
CA PRO A 277 -1.97 -39.24 9.43
C PRO A 277 -2.93 -38.60 10.45
N GLY A 278 -3.59 -37.52 10.05
CA GLY A 278 -4.53 -36.83 10.90
C GLY A 278 -5.34 -35.77 10.18
N GLU A 279 -6.19 -35.12 10.93
CA GLU A 279 -6.99 -33.98 10.43
C GLU A 279 -7.09 -32.87 11.49
N ARG A 280 -7.38 -31.65 11.02
CA ARG A 280 -7.65 -30.52 11.90
C ARG A 280 -8.60 -29.53 11.24
N ARG A 281 -9.57 -29.05 12.02
CA ARG A 281 -10.43 -27.95 11.60
C ARG A 281 -9.65 -26.63 11.63
N LEU A 282 -9.75 -25.88 10.53
CA LEU A 282 -9.13 -24.57 10.37
C LEU A 282 -10.10 -23.44 10.77
N PRO A 283 -9.59 -22.28 11.23
CA PRO A 283 -10.40 -21.09 11.32
C PRO A 283 -11.04 -20.75 9.97
N GLY A 284 -12.33 -20.40 9.96
CA GLY A 284 -13.07 -20.15 8.71
C GLY A 284 -13.85 -21.35 8.17
N GLY A 285 -13.78 -22.52 8.83
CA GLY A 285 -14.69 -23.65 8.56
C GLY A 285 -14.11 -24.76 7.68
N GLY A 286 -12.93 -24.58 7.09
CA GLY A 286 -12.25 -25.62 6.34
C GLY A 286 -11.61 -26.70 7.23
N ARG A 287 -11.23 -27.85 6.65
CA ARG A 287 -10.48 -28.91 7.30
C ARG A 287 -9.16 -29.15 6.58
N LEU A 288 -8.08 -29.21 7.33
CA LEU A 288 -6.79 -29.69 6.86
C LEU A 288 -6.67 -31.18 7.17
N HIS A 289 -6.44 -31.98 6.14
CA HIS A 289 -6.15 -33.41 6.26
C HIS A 289 -4.70 -33.65 5.86
N TRP A 290 -4.04 -34.59 6.54
CA TRP A 290 -2.69 -35.02 6.14
C TRP A 290 -2.52 -36.54 6.22
N THR A 291 -1.85 -37.04 5.24
CA THR A 291 -1.32 -38.41 5.19
C THR A 291 0.18 -38.40 5.56
N ARG A 292 0.86 -39.52 5.41
CA ARG A 292 2.33 -39.54 5.54
C ARG A 292 3.04 -38.73 4.46
N GLU A 293 2.41 -38.55 3.29
CA GLU A 293 3.06 -37.95 2.12
C GLU A 293 2.52 -36.56 1.80
N ARG A 294 1.25 -36.30 2.07
CA ARG A 294 0.53 -35.12 1.53
C ARG A 294 -0.34 -34.41 2.54
N LEU A 295 -0.53 -33.11 2.29
CA LEU A 295 -1.52 -32.24 2.94
C LEU A 295 -2.59 -31.89 1.90
N HIS A 296 -3.85 -31.82 2.30
CA HIS A 296 -4.94 -31.24 1.49
C HIS A 296 -5.96 -30.56 2.36
N CYS A 297 -6.62 -29.53 1.81
CA CYS A 297 -7.72 -28.82 2.46
C CYS A 297 -9.05 -29.24 1.85
N GLU A 298 -10.05 -29.46 2.70
CA GLU A 298 -11.44 -29.67 2.30
C GLU A 298 -12.29 -28.53 2.83
N GLY A 299 -13.15 -27.96 1.97
CA GLY A 299 -14.23 -27.08 2.39
C GLY A 299 -13.83 -25.69 2.87
N GLY A 300 -13.01 -24.99 2.13
CA GLY A 300 -12.92 -23.51 2.19
C GLY A 300 -13.88 -22.93 1.17
N GLY A 301 -14.89 -22.19 1.61
CA GLY A 301 -15.96 -21.71 0.73
C GLY A 301 -15.47 -20.87 -0.44
N ASP A 302 -16.21 -20.99 -1.53
CA ASP A 302 -16.17 -20.18 -2.74
C ASP A 302 -16.22 -18.67 -2.41
N LYS A 303 -15.03 -18.03 -2.39
CA LYS A 303 -14.91 -16.61 -2.68
C LYS A 303 -13.65 -16.45 -3.52
N PRO A 304 -13.77 -15.97 -4.77
CA PRO A 304 -12.60 -15.53 -5.53
C PRO A 304 -11.95 -14.41 -4.72
N GLY A 305 -10.65 -14.57 -4.44
CA GLY A 305 -9.90 -13.67 -3.61
C GLY A 305 -9.93 -12.25 -4.17
N GLU A 306 -10.51 -11.32 -3.45
CA GLU A 306 -10.09 -9.94 -3.53
C GLU A 306 -8.57 -9.91 -3.24
N PRO A 307 -7.78 -9.21 -4.05
CA PRO A 307 -6.36 -9.05 -3.76
C PRO A 307 -6.24 -8.48 -2.34
N PRO A 308 -5.26 -8.93 -1.54
CA PRO A 308 -5.10 -8.46 -0.19
C PRO A 308 -4.98 -6.94 -0.24
N GLY A 309 -6.04 -6.28 0.17
CA GLY A 309 -5.96 -4.88 0.52
C GLY A 309 -4.89 -4.78 1.61
N ASP A 310 -4.10 -3.70 1.62
CA ASP A 310 -3.21 -3.35 2.73
C ASP A 310 -4.07 -3.17 4.01
N ALA A 311 -4.67 -4.28 4.46
CA ALA A 311 -5.40 -4.40 5.69
C ALA A 311 -4.37 -4.71 6.77
N ASN A 312 -4.00 -3.71 7.44
CA ASN A 312 -3.65 -3.57 8.83
C ASN A 312 -2.69 -2.42 9.00
N TRP A 313 -3.26 -1.23 8.88
CA TRP A 313 -2.78 -0.13 9.66
C TRP A 313 -3.46 -0.29 11.02
N PRO A 314 -2.75 -0.69 12.09
CA PRO A 314 -3.37 -0.71 13.42
C PRO A 314 -3.82 0.71 13.75
N ALA A 315 -5.08 0.84 14.18
CA ALA A 315 -5.60 2.07 14.73
C ALA A 315 -4.66 2.55 15.85
N ASP A 316 -4.41 3.85 15.91
CA ASP A 316 -3.59 4.47 16.94
C ASP A 316 -4.29 4.28 18.30
N PRO A 317 -3.69 3.58 19.29
CA PRO A 317 -4.34 3.34 20.58
C PRO A 317 -4.48 4.60 21.45
N HIS A 318 -4.03 5.77 20.99
CA HIS A 318 -4.09 7.03 21.72
C HIS A 318 -5.18 8.00 21.23
N GLU A 319 -6.09 7.58 20.34
CA GLU A 319 -7.21 8.42 19.87
C GLU A 319 -8.42 8.48 20.81
N HIS A 320 -8.35 7.91 22.01
CA HIS A 320 -9.41 7.99 23.01
C HIS A 320 -8.91 8.66 24.28
N GLN A 321 -8.85 9.98 24.29
CA GLN A 321 -9.15 10.80 25.48
C GLN A 321 -9.66 12.18 25.06
N PRO A 322 -10.67 12.71 25.81
CA PRO A 322 -11.54 13.83 25.43
C PRO A 322 -10.83 15.16 25.26
#